data_9b1211216e190d74bfda42d25b534089
#
_entry.id   9b1211216e190d74bfda42d25b534089
#
_cell.length_a   1.000
_cell.length_b   1.000
_cell.length_c   1.000
_cell.angle_alpha   90.00
_cell.angle_beta   90.00
_cell.angle_gamma   90.00
#
_symmetry.space_group_name_H-M   'P 1'
#
loop_
_entity.id
_entity.type
_entity.pdbx_description
1 polymer ?
#
loop_
_entity_poly.entity_id
_entity_poly.type
_entity_poly.pdbx_seq_one_letter_code
_entity_poly.pdbx_strand_id
1 'polypeptide(L)'
;MPRAVICLHGGNRYALPLSAVRRVTEMTFVSRVPRAPPALLGVMSQQGRVAALIDLGPLVGLRARPARPEGKVVMLQRARGDVGLYVSEVAGIDEIPAEARELKEPAGAALAQVDSADGPVKLIDPEQLQRAIDKLVEA
;
A
#
# COMPACT_ATOMS: atom_id res chain seq x y z
N MET A 1 -5.60 16.74 -13.44
CA MET A 1 -4.72 15.59 -13.34
C MET A 1 -5.11 14.69 -12.16
N PRO A 2 -4.91 13.38 -12.27
CA PRO A 2 -5.26 12.51 -11.15
C PRO A 2 -4.40 12.79 -9.92
N ARG A 3 -5.00 12.61 -8.76
CA ARG A 3 -4.32 12.81 -7.48
C ARG A 3 -4.04 11.47 -6.84
N ALA A 4 -2.98 11.40 -6.06
CA ALA A 4 -2.56 10.18 -5.40
C ALA A 4 -2.01 10.46 -4.00
N VAL A 5 -2.11 9.45 -3.14
CA VAL A 5 -1.44 9.43 -1.85
C VAL A 5 -0.01 8.96 -2.10
N ILE A 6 0.97 9.72 -1.64
CA ILE A 6 2.38 9.38 -1.79
C ILE A 6 2.85 8.69 -0.53
N CYS A 7 3.25 7.43 -0.68
CA CYS A 7 3.74 6.58 0.39
C CYS A 7 5.25 6.39 0.28
N LEU A 8 5.93 6.39 1.41
CA LEU A 8 7.35 6.05 1.48
C LEU A 8 7.48 4.67 2.11
N HIS A 9 8.15 3.77 1.43
CA HIS A 9 8.30 2.40 1.91
C HIS A 9 9.53 1.74 1.29
N GLY A 10 10.34 1.08 2.12
CA GLY A 10 11.53 0.39 1.63
C GLY A 10 12.51 1.26 0.84
N GLY A 11 12.60 2.55 1.16
CA GLY A 11 13.47 3.49 0.47
C GLY A 11 12.93 4.01 -0.85
N ASN A 12 11.70 3.65 -1.21
CA ASN A 12 11.08 4.09 -2.46
C ASN A 12 9.84 4.94 -2.20
N ARG A 13 9.44 5.71 -3.20
CA ARG A 13 8.19 6.47 -3.20
C ARG A 13 7.18 5.76 -4.09
N TYR A 14 5.96 5.65 -3.59
CA TYR A 14 4.85 5.03 -4.31
C TYR A 14 3.66 5.96 -4.34
N ALA A 15 2.99 6.02 -5.48
CA ALA A 15 1.75 6.77 -5.63
C ALA A 15 0.59 5.79 -5.72
N LEU A 16 -0.36 5.93 -4.80
CA LEU A 16 -1.57 5.14 -4.79
C LEU A 16 -2.73 6.06 -5.16
N PRO A 17 -3.49 5.76 -6.23
CA PRO A 17 -4.57 6.65 -6.66
C PRO A 17 -5.52 6.99 -5.51
N LEU A 18 -5.88 8.28 -5.41
CA LEU A 18 -6.73 8.73 -4.30
C LEU A 18 -8.07 7.98 -4.26
N SER A 19 -8.59 7.59 -5.42
CA SER A 19 -9.83 6.82 -5.51
C SER A 19 -9.73 5.44 -4.87
N ALA A 20 -8.52 4.91 -4.71
CA ALA A 20 -8.30 3.60 -4.08
C ALA A 20 -8.14 3.70 -2.55
N VAL A 21 -8.09 4.91 -2.01
CA VAL A 21 -7.83 5.16 -0.59
C VAL A 21 -9.08 5.65 0.11
N ARG A 22 -9.43 5.01 1.23
CA ARG A 22 -10.51 5.47 2.08
C ARG A 22 -10.02 6.52 3.07
N ARG A 23 -8.92 6.24 3.76
CA ARG A 23 -8.29 7.16 4.70
C ARG A 23 -6.90 6.66 5.08
N VAL A 24 -6.13 7.53 5.71
CA VAL A 24 -4.82 7.19 6.30
C VAL A 24 -4.96 7.29 7.81
N THR A 25 -4.45 6.29 8.53
CA THR A 25 -4.51 6.29 9.99
C THR A 25 -3.16 5.96 10.60
N GLU A 26 -3.06 6.17 11.91
CA GLU A 26 -1.91 5.74 12.70
C GLU A 26 -1.92 4.23 12.87
N MET A 27 -0.76 3.66 13.21
CA MET A 27 -0.69 2.27 13.63
C MET A 27 -1.44 2.08 14.95
N THR A 28 -2.11 0.94 15.06
CA THR A 28 -2.80 0.52 16.28
C THR A 28 -2.29 -0.86 16.68
N PHE A 29 -2.89 -1.43 17.72
CA PHE A 29 -2.56 -2.79 18.13
C PHE A 29 -2.91 -3.78 17.01
N VAL A 30 -1.97 -4.69 16.72
CA VAL A 30 -2.13 -5.69 15.66
C VAL A 30 -2.03 -7.09 16.28
N SER A 31 -3.03 -7.92 16.04
CA SER A 31 -3.02 -9.31 16.43
C SER A 31 -2.49 -10.16 15.28
N ARG A 32 -1.47 -10.95 15.54
CA ARG A 32 -0.90 -11.83 14.52
C ARG A 32 -1.83 -12.99 14.21
N VAL A 33 -1.86 -13.38 12.94
CA VAL A 33 -2.57 -14.57 12.47
C VAL A 33 -1.56 -15.71 12.33
N PRO A 34 -1.75 -16.84 13.04
CA PRO A 34 -0.81 -17.95 12.93
C PRO A 34 -0.73 -18.48 11.50
N ARG A 35 0.49 -18.78 11.05
CA ARG A 35 0.77 -19.36 9.74
C ARG A 35 0.35 -18.48 8.55
N ALA A 36 0.17 -17.20 8.77
CA ALA A 36 -0.16 -16.27 7.69
C ALA A 36 1.04 -16.06 6.77
N PRO A 37 0.80 -15.70 5.49
CA PRO A 37 1.89 -15.29 4.60
C PRO A 37 2.64 -14.10 5.19
N PRO A 38 3.95 -13.95 4.91
CA PRO A 38 4.73 -12.86 5.49
C PRO A 38 4.17 -11.45 5.24
N ALA A 39 3.49 -11.24 4.11
CA ALA A 39 2.89 -9.95 3.82
C ALA A 39 1.71 -9.61 4.74
N LEU A 40 1.02 -10.60 5.26
CA LEU A 40 -0.09 -10.38 6.20
C LEU A 40 0.48 -10.20 7.61
N LEU A 41 0.57 -8.95 8.04
CA LEU A 41 1.13 -8.61 9.36
C LEU A 41 0.20 -9.00 10.50
N GLY A 42 -1.09 -9.07 10.25
CA GLY A 42 -2.08 -9.46 11.24
C GLY A 42 -3.41 -8.81 10.99
N VAL A 43 -4.22 -8.71 12.04
CA VAL A 43 -5.51 -8.04 11.99
C VAL A 43 -5.54 -6.94 13.03
N MET A 44 -6.28 -5.88 12.73
CA MET A 44 -6.43 -4.74 13.61
C MET A 44 -7.88 -4.29 13.66
N SER A 45 -8.25 -3.57 14.72
CA SER A 45 -9.58 -3.01 14.84
C SER A 45 -9.57 -1.57 14.32
N GLN A 46 -10.51 -1.25 13.44
CA GLN A 46 -10.69 0.09 12.90
C GLN A 46 -12.16 0.48 13.02
N GLN A 47 -12.44 1.43 13.91
CA GLN A 47 -13.79 1.94 14.11
C GLN A 47 -14.84 0.82 14.30
N GLY A 48 -14.50 -0.14 15.15
CA GLY A 48 -15.40 -1.27 15.45
C GLY A 48 -15.40 -2.38 14.41
N ARG A 49 -14.58 -2.29 13.38
CA ARG A 49 -14.47 -3.29 12.33
C ARG A 49 -13.08 -3.91 12.35
N VAL A 50 -13.00 -5.17 11.95
CA VAL A 50 -11.73 -5.88 11.83
C VAL A 50 -11.18 -5.67 10.44
N ALA A 51 -9.91 -5.29 10.35
CA ALA A 51 -9.21 -5.09 9.08
C ALA A 51 -7.95 -5.96 9.05
N ALA A 52 -7.66 -6.52 7.88
CA ALA A 52 -6.37 -7.17 7.65
C ALA A 52 -5.31 -6.09 7.42
N LEU A 53 -4.17 -6.23 8.09
CA LEU A 53 -3.05 -5.32 7.89
C LEU A 53 -2.00 -6.01 7.03
N ILE A 54 -1.74 -5.47 5.86
CA ILE A 54 -0.83 -6.04 4.87
C ILE A 54 0.33 -5.09 4.64
N ASP A 55 1.56 -5.63 4.65
CA ASP A 55 2.75 -4.86 4.31
C ASP A 55 2.73 -4.54 2.82
N LEU A 56 2.89 -3.27 2.46
CA LEU A 56 2.97 -2.87 1.06
C LEU A 56 4.16 -3.53 0.35
N GLY A 57 5.27 -3.76 1.05
CA GLY A 57 6.51 -4.25 0.46
C GLY A 57 6.35 -5.42 -0.51
N PRO A 58 5.85 -6.59 -0.05
CA PRO A 58 5.72 -7.74 -0.96
C PRO A 58 4.79 -7.50 -2.15
N LEU A 59 3.84 -6.58 -2.02
CA LEU A 59 2.92 -6.24 -3.11
C LEU A 59 3.58 -5.45 -4.23
N VAL A 60 4.74 -4.88 -3.95
CA VAL A 60 5.53 -4.10 -4.92
C VAL A 60 6.93 -4.66 -5.11
N GLY A 61 7.11 -5.95 -4.84
CA GLY A 61 8.35 -6.66 -5.13
C GLY A 61 9.45 -6.54 -4.08
N LEU A 62 9.14 -6.03 -2.90
CA LEU A 62 10.09 -5.94 -1.79
C LEU A 62 9.86 -7.06 -0.79
N ARG A 63 10.83 -7.24 0.11
CA ARG A 63 10.67 -8.22 1.20
C ARG A 63 9.71 -7.69 2.26
N ALA A 64 8.99 -8.61 2.91
CA ALA A 64 8.21 -8.26 4.08
C ALA A 64 9.14 -7.86 5.23
N ARG A 65 8.73 -6.84 6.00
CA ARG A 65 9.45 -6.35 7.16
C ARG A 65 8.49 -6.17 8.32
N PRO A 66 8.97 -6.28 9.56
CA PRO A 66 8.11 -6.02 10.71
C PRO A 66 7.56 -4.59 10.69
N ALA A 67 6.31 -4.44 11.07
CA ALA A 67 5.70 -3.13 11.20
C ALA A 67 6.29 -2.39 12.40
N ARG A 68 6.47 -1.09 12.26
CA ARG A 68 6.95 -0.22 13.34
C ARG A 68 5.80 0.66 13.85
N PRO A 69 5.79 1.00 15.14
CA PRO A 69 4.71 1.83 15.69
C PRO A 69 4.57 3.20 15.02
N GLU A 70 5.66 3.77 14.53
CA GLU A 70 5.66 5.07 13.87
C GLU A 70 5.20 5.04 12.41
N GLY A 71 4.97 3.86 11.85
CA GLY A 71 4.45 3.73 10.49
C GLY A 71 3.00 4.17 10.37
N LYS A 72 2.48 4.15 9.16
CA LYS A 72 1.12 4.56 8.85
C LYS A 72 0.34 3.43 8.19
N VAL A 73 -0.96 3.53 8.24
CA VAL A 73 -1.85 2.58 7.60
C VAL A 73 -2.72 3.30 6.59
N VAL A 74 -2.65 2.86 5.34
CA VAL A 74 -3.50 3.37 4.27
C VAL A 74 -4.68 2.42 4.13
N MET A 75 -5.85 2.84 4.63
CA MET A 75 -7.06 2.04 4.51
C MET A 75 -7.57 2.12 3.08
N LEU A 76 -7.78 0.97 2.47
CA LEU A 76 -8.16 0.90 1.07
C LEU A 76 -9.67 0.99 0.89
N GLN A 77 -10.08 1.54 -0.25
CA GLN A 77 -11.47 1.52 -0.68
C GLN A 77 -11.73 0.17 -1.33
N ARG A 78 -12.51 -0.68 -0.66
CA ARG A 78 -12.81 -2.03 -1.12
C ARG A 78 -14.27 -2.35 -0.94
N ALA A 79 -14.78 -3.19 -1.85
CA ALA A 79 -16.15 -3.68 -1.78
C ALA A 79 -16.32 -4.79 -0.73
N ARG A 80 -15.27 -5.60 -0.52
CA ARG A 80 -15.30 -6.72 0.42
C ARG A 80 -14.13 -6.68 1.37
N GLY A 81 -14.42 -6.80 2.65
CA GLY A 81 -13.41 -6.88 3.70
C GLY A 81 -12.61 -5.59 3.82
N ASP A 82 -12.21 -5.28 5.02
CA ASP A 82 -11.40 -4.10 5.26
C ASP A 82 -9.93 -4.49 5.25
N VAL A 83 -9.14 -3.75 4.48
CA VAL A 83 -7.70 -3.97 4.36
C VAL A 83 -6.99 -2.64 4.53
N GLY A 84 -5.97 -2.63 5.40
CA GLY A 84 -5.04 -1.53 5.52
C GLY A 84 -3.68 -1.93 5.01
N LEU A 85 -3.01 -1.03 4.30
CA LEU A 85 -1.63 -1.22 3.85
C LEU A 85 -0.71 -0.54 4.84
N TYR A 86 0.23 -1.30 5.40
CA TYR A 86 1.29 -0.74 6.21
C TYR A 86 2.34 -0.11 5.32
N VAL A 87 2.67 1.15 5.59
CA VAL A 87 3.75 1.88 4.93
C VAL A 87 4.60 2.57 5.99
N SER A 88 5.87 2.84 5.66
CA SER A 88 6.76 3.50 6.62
C SER A 88 6.30 4.92 6.92
N GLU A 89 5.84 5.64 5.88
CA GLU A 89 5.45 7.05 6.02
C GLU A 89 4.50 7.43 4.89
N VAL A 90 3.68 8.45 5.11
CA VAL A 90 2.85 9.07 4.08
C VAL A 90 3.33 10.50 3.93
N ALA A 91 3.79 10.85 2.72
CA ALA A 91 4.32 12.19 2.44
C ALA A 91 3.23 13.21 2.13
N GLY A 92 2.04 12.76 1.74
CA GLY A 92 0.93 13.66 1.43
C GLY A 92 0.17 13.23 0.19
N ILE A 93 -0.57 14.17 -0.35
CA ILE A 93 -1.37 13.97 -1.58
C ILE A 93 -0.80 14.90 -2.65
N ASP A 94 -0.49 14.34 -3.82
CA ASP A 94 0.04 15.09 -4.95
C ASP A 94 -0.67 14.73 -6.24
N GLU A 95 -0.59 15.62 -7.22
CA GLU A 95 -1.03 15.34 -8.57
C GLU A 95 0.02 14.48 -9.27
N ILE A 96 -0.45 13.54 -10.09
CA ILE A 96 0.44 12.68 -10.88
C ILE A 96 0.60 13.27 -12.28
N PRO A 97 1.85 13.62 -12.68
CA PRO A 97 2.09 14.12 -14.05
C PRO A 97 1.71 13.09 -15.10
N ALA A 98 1.38 13.59 -16.31
CA ALA A 98 1.00 12.75 -17.43
C ALA A 98 2.17 11.99 -18.07
N GLU A 99 3.41 12.31 -17.69
CA GLU A 99 4.62 11.74 -18.29
C GLU A 99 5.04 10.39 -17.67
N ALA A 100 4.12 9.69 -17.02
CA ALA A 100 4.40 8.39 -16.44
C ALA A 100 4.81 7.40 -17.52
N ARG A 101 5.86 6.63 -17.24
CA ARG A 101 6.38 5.60 -18.13
C ARG A 101 6.16 4.23 -17.53
N GLU A 102 5.77 3.28 -18.38
CA GLU A 102 5.66 1.90 -17.93
C GLU A 102 7.04 1.36 -17.56
N LEU A 103 7.11 0.61 -16.49
CA LEU A 103 8.35 -0.06 -16.09
C LEU A 103 8.60 -1.24 -17.01
N LYS A 104 9.86 -1.42 -17.44
CA LYS A 104 10.26 -2.57 -18.24
C LYS A 104 10.10 -3.87 -17.44
N GLU A 105 10.39 -3.80 -16.15
CA GLU A 105 10.24 -4.92 -15.24
C GLU A 105 9.32 -4.48 -14.11
N PRO A 106 7.99 -4.69 -14.26
CA PRO A 106 7.06 -4.36 -13.19
C PRO A 106 7.40 -5.12 -11.90
N ALA A 107 7.33 -4.42 -10.79
CA ALA A 107 7.55 -5.01 -9.47
C ALA A 107 6.19 -5.14 -8.77
N GLY A 108 5.58 -6.34 -8.88
CA GLY A 108 4.24 -6.57 -8.34
C GLY A 108 3.23 -5.60 -8.92
N ALA A 109 2.53 -4.86 -8.07
CA ALA A 109 1.52 -3.89 -8.47
C ALA A 109 2.10 -2.54 -8.93
N ALA A 110 3.42 -2.34 -8.83
CA ALA A 110 4.08 -1.13 -9.32
C ALA A 110 4.41 -1.30 -10.80
N LEU A 111 3.59 -0.74 -11.68
CA LEU A 111 3.67 -0.95 -13.12
C LEU A 111 4.30 0.20 -13.90
N ALA A 112 4.35 1.40 -13.32
CA ALA A 112 4.84 2.58 -14.01
C ALA A 112 5.63 3.47 -13.06
N GLN A 113 6.30 4.47 -13.61
CA GLN A 113 7.10 5.39 -12.83
C GLN A 113 7.01 6.79 -13.44
N VAL A 114 7.08 7.78 -12.58
CA VAL A 114 7.16 9.18 -13.00
C VAL A 114 8.25 9.85 -12.16
N ASP A 115 8.94 10.83 -12.77
CA ASP A 115 9.92 11.61 -12.04
C ASP A 115 9.24 12.80 -11.35
N SER A 116 9.62 13.05 -10.12
CA SER A 116 9.13 14.18 -9.33
C SER A 116 10.31 14.99 -8.81
N ALA A 117 10.01 16.15 -8.23
CA ALA A 117 11.04 16.99 -7.61
C ALA A 117 11.79 16.27 -6.48
N ASP A 118 11.12 15.33 -5.83
CA ASP A 118 11.69 14.56 -4.71
C ASP A 118 12.25 13.20 -5.15
N GLY A 119 12.36 12.96 -6.44
CA GLY A 119 12.86 11.71 -7.00
C GLY A 119 11.82 10.91 -7.73
N PRO A 120 12.18 9.70 -8.19
CA PRO A 120 11.23 8.85 -8.90
C PRO A 120 10.11 8.35 -8.00
N VAL A 121 8.90 8.31 -8.55
CA VAL A 121 7.72 7.80 -7.85
C VAL A 121 7.16 6.66 -8.68
N LYS A 122 7.01 5.49 -8.06
CA LYS A 122 6.42 4.32 -8.70
C LYS A 122 4.92 4.36 -8.55
N LEU A 123 4.22 4.15 -9.64
CA LEU A 123 2.76 4.23 -9.67
C LEU A 123 2.19 2.84 -9.43
N ILE A 124 1.35 2.73 -8.41
CA ILE A 124 0.68 1.47 -8.10
C ILE A 124 -0.60 1.38 -8.91
N ASP A 125 -0.75 0.25 -9.62
CA ASP A 125 -1.99 -0.03 -10.33
C ASP A 125 -3.00 -0.61 -9.33
N PRO A 126 -4.13 0.07 -9.09
CA PRO A 126 -5.07 -0.36 -8.06
C PRO A 126 -5.71 -1.71 -8.35
N GLU A 127 -5.90 -2.06 -9.61
CA GLU A 127 -6.48 -3.35 -9.96
C GLU A 127 -5.52 -4.50 -9.65
N GLN A 128 -4.24 -4.36 -10.02
CA GLN A 128 -3.22 -5.35 -9.69
C GLN A 128 -3.01 -5.46 -8.19
N LEU A 129 -3.08 -4.33 -7.49
CA LEU A 129 -2.98 -4.32 -6.03
C LEU A 129 -4.11 -5.13 -5.41
N GLN A 130 -5.36 -4.94 -5.85
CA GLN A 130 -6.50 -5.68 -5.33
C GLN A 130 -6.37 -7.18 -5.60
N ARG A 131 -5.90 -7.55 -6.78
CA ARG A 131 -5.68 -8.97 -7.10
C ARG A 131 -4.64 -9.60 -6.18
N ALA A 132 -3.55 -8.91 -5.93
CA ALA A 132 -2.50 -9.40 -5.04
C ALA A 132 -3.02 -9.56 -3.61
N ILE A 133 -3.82 -8.61 -3.14
CA ILE A 133 -4.44 -8.66 -1.82
C ILE A 133 -5.39 -9.85 -1.72
N ASP A 134 -6.25 -10.04 -2.72
CA ASP A 134 -7.22 -11.14 -2.72
C ASP A 134 -6.52 -12.50 -2.61
N LYS A 135 -5.39 -12.68 -3.29
CA LYS A 135 -4.60 -13.90 -3.17
C LYS A 135 -4.08 -14.14 -1.76
N LEU A 136 -3.71 -13.07 -1.05
CA LEU A 136 -3.19 -13.17 0.31
C LEU A 136 -4.28 -13.54 1.31
N VAL A 137 -5.48 -12.94 1.18
CA VAL A 137 -6.54 -13.13 2.17
C VAL A 137 -7.40 -14.36 1.90
N GLU A 138 -7.36 -14.91 0.69
CA GLU A 138 -8.08 -16.12 0.32
C GLU A 138 -7.26 -17.39 0.49
N ALA A 139 -5.97 -17.26 0.72
CA ALA A 139 -5.07 -18.40 0.85
C ALA A 139 -5.29 -19.20 2.14
#